data_991c86531d655cfb5a5d315a0751209d
#
_entry.id   991c86531d655cfb5a5d315a0751209d
#
_cell.length_a   1.000
_cell.length_b   1.000
_cell.length_c   1.000
_cell.angle_alpha   90.00
_cell.angle_beta   90.00
_cell.angle_gamma   90.00
#
_symmetry.space_group_name_H-M   'P 1'
#
loop_
_entity.id
_entity.type
_entity.pdbx_description
1 polymer ?
#
loop_
_entity_poly.entity_id
_entity_poly.type
_entity_poly.pdbx_seq_one_letter_code
_entity_poly.pdbx_strand_id
1 'polypeptide(L)'
;MKLLKFLPIFLAFSCIELMIQKTQYNSLYFKGGTWIEVALTDSMKLSSNDFTLQFWVSGGEVDTNEAPALFSLINPTDKITLALLRDSNQQSKITTIINSKVSKSNDIDGLDWSNPENFYLISLLFSSTSGVKMYLDNSIFLDVDSLINLSEEKLIISAMANNERTILENFWYGYIDEVRLWNTLLADSTIKFQSEHPYKLGENYRYTINGKEINTYLDSLIGIWRLNFEEPYSIIEDDSGYDNDGTIYTLTGYSIELSKKGAQ
;
A
#
# COMPACT_ATOMS: atom_id res chain seq x y z
N MET A 1 3.71 -62.78 -1.38
CA MET A 1 2.61 -61.82 -1.47
C MET A 1 2.86 -60.66 -0.54
N LYS A 2 3.62 -59.67 -0.97
CA LYS A 2 3.92 -58.41 -0.26
C LYS A 2 3.94 -57.26 -1.27
N LEU A 3 2.78 -56.84 -1.66
CA LEU A 3 2.57 -55.61 -2.44
C LEU A 3 1.36 -54.94 -1.81
N LEU A 4 1.53 -53.88 -1.07
CA LEU A 4 0.57 -52.80 -0.82
C LEU A 4 0.99 -51.96 0.41
N LYS A 5 2.03 -51.17 0.30
CA LYS A 5 2.34 -50.15 1.31
C LYS A 5 2.93 -48.86 0.71
N PHE A 6 2.75 -48.60 -0.59
CA PHE A 6 3.35 -47.37 -1.22
C PHE A 6 2.34 -46.35 -1.73
N LEU A 7 1.03 -46.50 -1.44
CA LEU A 7 0.02 -45.60 -2.00
C LEU A 7 -0.28 -44.29 -1.23
N PRO A 8 0.02 -44.13 0.08
CA PRO A 8 -0.34 -42.88 0.74
C PRO A 8 0.66 -41.73 0.57
N ILE A 9 1.89 -41.99 0.11
CA ILE A 9 2.91 -40.92 0.01
C ILE A 9 2.70 -40.04 -1.23
N PHE A 10 2.22 -40.60 -2.34
CA PHE A 10 1.98 -39.83 -3.58
C PHE A 10 0.81 -38.87 -3.47
N LEU A 11 -0.23 -39.18 -2.69
CA LEU A 11 -1.37 -38.31 -2.47
C LEU A 11 -1.05 -37.11 -1.58
N ALA A 12 -0.11 -37.26 -0.64
CA ALA A 12 0.32 -36.14 0.21
C ALA A 12 1.15 -35.10 -0.56
N PHE A 13 1.98 -35.53 -1.51
CA PHE A 13 2.75 -34.62 -2.35
C PHE A 13 1.89 -33.83 -3.33
N SER A 14 0.85 -34.43 -3.90
CA SER A 14 -0.07 -33.72 -4.79
C SER A 14 -0.95 -32.68 -4.08
N CYS A 15 -1.30 -32.91 -2.80
CA CYS A 15 -2.00 -31.91 -1.98
C CYS A 15 -1.09 -30.74 -1.59
N ILE A 16 0.20 -30.98 -1.36
CA ILE A 16 1.16 -29.92 -1.00
C ILE A 16 1.45 -29.04 -2.23
N GLU A 17 1.61 -29.62 -3.42
CA GLU A 17 1.77 -28.84 -4.65
C GLU A 17 0.50 -28.06 -5.01
N LEU A 18 -0.69 -28.58 -4.78
CA LEU A 18 -1.94 -27.86 -4.97
C LEU A 18 -2.14 -26.71 -3.95
N MET A 19 -1.59 -26.80 -2.75
CA MET A 19 -1.59 -25.69 -1.78
C MET A 19 -0.54 -24.61 -2.10
N ILE A 20 0.57 -24.98 -2.70
CA ILE A 20 1.63 -24.01 -3.09
C ILE A 20 1.25 -23.23 -4.36
N GLN A 21 0.39 -23.77 -5.23
CA GLN A 21 -0.09 -23.06 -6.42
C GLN A 21 -1.20 -22.03 -6.16
N LYS A 22 -1.68 -21.88 -4.93
CA LYS A 22 -2.77 -20.94 -4.60
C LYS A 22 -2.33 -19.51 -4.25
N THR A 23 -1.06 -19.22 -4.22
CA THR A 23 -0.56 -17.84 -4.09
C THR A 23 -0.24 -17.25 -5.46
N GLN A 24 -1.23 -17.14 -6.32
CA GLN A 24 -1.14 -16.25 -7.45
C GLN A 24 -1.44 -14.84 -6.92
N TYR A 25 -0.39 -14.06 -6.74
CA TYR A 25 -0.45 -12.69 -6.27
C TYR A 25 -1.34 -11.87 -7.20
N ASN A 26 -2.39 -11.32 -6.66
CA ASN A 26 -3.35 -10.53 -7.40
C ASN A 26 -3.36 -9.14 -6.80
N SER A 27 -3.37 -8.12 -7.62
CA SER A 27 -3.58 -6.74 -7.22
C SER A 27 -4.98 -6.29 -7.59
N LEU A 28 -5.41 -5.16 -7.04
CA LEU A 28 -6.58 -4.44 -7.52
C LEU A 28 -6.19 -3.47 -8.64
N TYR A 29 -6.95 -3.51 -9.73
CA TYR A 29 -6.85 -2.53 -10.79
C TYR A 29 -7.95 -1.47 -10.64
N PHE A 30 -7.52 -0.25 -10.44
CA PHE A 30 -8.36 0.93 -10.32
C PHE A 30 -8.48 1.62 -11.67
N LYS A 31 -9.71 1.89 -12.09
CA LYS A 31 -10.04 2.57 -13.36
C LYS A 31 -10.65 3.96 -13.14
N GLY A 32 -10.36 4.58 -12.00
CA GLY A 32 -11.09 5.75 -11.54
C GLY A 32 -12.38 5.39 -10.82
N GLY A 33 -12.99 6.35 -10.16
CA GLY A 33 -14.30 6.23 -9.51
C GLY A 33 -14.45 5.17 -8.42
N THR A 34 -13.36 4.53 -8.00
CA THR A 34 -13.32 3.54 -6.91
C THR A 34 -12.21 3.89 -5.93
N TRP A 35 -12.49 3.75 -4.64
CA TRP A 35 -11.54 4.03 -3.58
C TRP A 35 -11.76 3.14 -2.36
N ILE A 36 -10.77 3.13 -1.47
CA ILE A 36 -10.83 2.43 -0.20
C ILE A 36 -10.71 3.45 0.92
N GLU A 37 -11.58 3.36 1.93
CA GLU A 37 -11.48 4.14 3.15
C GLU A 37 -11.05 3.25 4.31
N VAL A 38 -10.01 3.66 5.01
CA VAL A 38 -9.56 3.08 6.28
C VAL A 38 -9.66 4.14 7.35
N ALA A 39 -10.48 3.89 8.36
CA ALA A 39 -10.53 4.76 9.54
C ALA A 39 -9.31 4.45 10.42
N LEU A 40 -8.44 5.43 10.60
CA LEU A 40 -7.30 5.33 11.52
C LEU A 40 -7.82 5.58 12.93
N THR A 41 -8.18 4.51 13.62
CA THR A 41 -8.76 4.56 14.97
C THR A 41 -7.70 4.75 16.05
N ASP A 42 -8.14 5.01 17.30
CA ASP A 42 -7.26 5.09 18.48
C ASP A 42 -6.34 3.86 18.67
N SER A 43 -6.74 2.69 18.16
CA SER A 43 -5.91 1.48 18.21
C SER A 43 -4.70 1.57 17.28
N MET A 44 -4.79 2.30 16.22
CA MET A 44 -3.66 2.60 15.33
C MET A 44 -2.70 3.64 15.89
N LYS A 45 -2.98 4.23 17.04
CA LYS A 45 -2.21 5.28 17.72
C LYS A 45 -0.92 5.66 17.01
N LEU A 46 -1.04 6.47 15.99
CA LEU A 46 0.08 7.24 15.44
C LEU A 46 0.56 8.26 16.49
N SER A 47 0.53 7.83 17.75
CA SER A 47 0.62 8.66 18.95
C SER A 47 2.00 9.27 19.17
N SER A 48 3.01 8.75 18.48
CA SER A 48 4.35 9.33 18.48
C SER A 48 4.60 10.24 17.29
N ASN A 49 3.68 10.29 16.32
CA ASN A 49 3.84 10.96 15.04
C ASN A 49 5.00 10.42 14.17
N ASP A 50 5.63 9.34 14.57
CA ASP A 50 6.62 8.64 13.76
C ASP A 50 5.97 7.41 13.15
N PHE A 51 5.84 7.37 11.82
CA PHE A 51 5.24 6.22 11.14
C PHE A 51 5.78 6.06 9.72
N THR A 52 5.55 4.90 9.13
CA THR A 52 5.84 4.63 7.73
C THR A 52 4.60 4.09 7.04
N LEU A 53 4.26 4.68 5.89
CA LEU A 53 3.18 4.21 5.02
C LEU A 53 3.80 3.75 3.70
N GLN A 54 3.42 2.54 3.25
CA GLN A 54 4.00 1.94 2.04
C GLN A 54 2.90 1.45 1.10
N PHE A 55 3.20 1.51 -0.19
CA PHE A 55 2.34 1.03 -1.28
C PHE A 55 3.17 0.29 -2.31
N TRP A 56 2.75 -0.91 -2.69
CA TRP A 56 3.18 -1.53 -3.93
C TRP A 56 2.22 -1.12 -5.05
N VAL A 57 2.72 -0.39 -6.04
CA VAL A 57 1.89 0.25 -7.06
C VAL A 57 2.49 0.15 -8.44
N SER A 58 1.61 0.12 -9.44
CA SER A 58 1.95 0.30 -10.84
C SER A 58 1.00 1.31 -11.49
N GLY A 59 1.48 2.02 -12.48
CA GLY A 59 0.67 2.95 -13.24
C GLY A 59 -0.29 2.25 -14.22
N GLY A 60 -1.20 3.02 -14.77
CA GLY A 60 -2.10 2.62 -15.85
C GLY A 60 -2.35 3.79 -16.78
N GLU A 61 -3.08 3.54 -17.86
CA GLU A 61 -3.49 4.61 -18.76
C GLU A 61 -4.42 5.60 -18.04
N VAL A 62 -4.22 6.88 -18.29
CA VAL A 62 -5.03 7.98 -17.72
C VAL A 62 -5.70 8.71 -18.86
N ASP A 63 -7.03 8.61 -18.90
CA ASP A 63 -7.85 9.28 -19.91
C ASP A 63 -8.20 10.74 -19.58
N THR A 64 -7.76 11.23 -18.43
CA THR A 64 -8.12 12.56 -17.94
C THR A 64 -6.89 13.45 -17.80
N ASN A 65 -7.11 14.77 -17.84
CA ASN A 65 -6.08 15.77 -17.52
C ASN A 65 -5.87 15.94 -16.01
N GLU A 66 -6.55 15.14 -15.19
CA GLU A 66 -6.45 15.17 -13.74
C GLU A 66 -5.20 14.40 -13.28
N ALA A 67 -4.60 14.84 -12.19
CA ALA A 67 -3.48 14.15 -11.57
C ALA A 67 -4.01 13.03 -10.65
N PRO A 68 -3.90 11.73 -11.03
CA PRO A 68 -4.42 10.64 -10.22
C PRO A 68 -3.76 10.59 -8.84
N ALA A 69 -4.57 10.48 -7.79
CA ALA A 69 -4.11 10.37 -6.42
C ALA A 69 -3.97 8.91 -6.00
N LEU A 70 -2.78 8.52 -5.56
CA LEU A 70 -2.54 7.21 -4.98
C LEU A 70 -3.23 7.09 -3.63
N PHE A 71 -3.10 8.12 -2.81
CA PHE A 71 -3.78 8.19 -1.51
C PHE A 71 -3.92 9.63 -1.02
N SER A 72 -4.76 9.80 0.00
CA SER A 72 -4.80 11.00 0.83
C SER A 72 -5.08 10.66 2.30
N LEU A 73 -4.45 11.41 3.20
CA LEU A 73 -4.77 11.45 4.62
C LEU A 73 -5.61 12.69 4.90
N ILE A 74 -6.72 12.51 5.59
CA ILE A 74 -7.69 13.56 5.86
C ILE A 74 -7.94 13.62 7.36
N ASN A 75 -7.75 14.79 7.96
CA ASN A 75 -7.99 14.99 9.37
C ASN A 75 -9.50 15.22 9.67
N PRO A 76 -9.95 15.18 10.94
CA PRO A 76 -11.36 15.37 11.31
C PRO A 76 -11.96 16.72 10.91
N THR A 77 -11.12 17.72 10.61
CA THR A 77 -11.56 19.04 10.16
C THR A 77 -11.59 19.18 8.64
N ASP A 78 -11.52 18.06 7.92
CA ASP A 78 -11.69 17.95 6.47
C ASP A 78 -10.55 18.53 5.63
N LYS A 79 -9.36 18.63 6.21
CA LYS A 79 -8.18 19.12 5.50
C LYS A 79 -7.28 17.96 5.12
N ILE A 80 -6.76 18.03 3.90
CA ILE A 80 -5.73 17.10 3.45
C ILE A 80 -4.45 17.40 4.23
N THR A 81 -4.05 16.44 5.07
CA THR A 81 -2.78 16.48 5.79
C THR A 81 -1.65 16.05 4.87
N LEU A 82 -1.91 15.00 4.08
CA LEU A 82 -0.97 14.47 3.11
C LEU A 82 -1.72 13.86 1.93
N ALA A 83 -1.20 14.06 0.74
CA ALA A 83 -1.60 13.28 -0.44
C ALA A 83 -0.41 13.09 -1.38
N LEU A 84 -0.45 12.01 -2.14
CA LEU A 84 0.51 11.70 -3.19
C LEU A 84 -0.25 11.47 -4.49
N LEU A 85 0.12 12.27 -5.50
CA LEU A 85 -0.50 12.24 -6.82
C LEU A 85 0.55 11.97 -7.89
N ARG A 86 0.18 11.18 -8.89
CA ARG A 86 0.92 11.07 -10.13
C ARG A 86 0.81 12.38 -10.90
N ASP A 87 1.89 12.87 -11.50
CA ASP A 87 1.80 14.01 -12.40
C ASP A 87 1.16 13.55 -13.73
N SER A 88 0.05 14.19 -14.12
CA SER A 88 -0.73 13.80 -15.30
C SER A 88 0.03 13.98 -16.61
N ASN A 89 0.96 14.90 -16.65
CA ASN A 89 1.69 15.28 -17.88
C ASN A 89 3.10 14.69 -17.95
N GLN A 90 3.60 14.08 -16.86
CA GLN A 90 4.98 13.63 -16.75
C GLN A 90 5.05 12.27 -16.07
N GLN A 91 5.44 11.26 -16.84
CA GLN A 91 5.44 9.86 -16.39
C GLN A 91 6.47 9.55 -15.29
N SER A 92 7.43 10.43 -15.09
CA SER A 92 8.53 10.28 -14.13
C SER A 92 8.40 11.20 -12.90
N LYS A 93 7.24 11.81 -12.67
CA LYS A 93 7.06 12.77 -11.57
C LYS A 93 5.92 12.44 -10.65
N ILE A 94 6.08 12.87 -9.40
CA ILE A 94 5.10 12.77 -8.34
C ILE A 94 4.82 14.18 -7.79
N THR A 95 3.57 14.47 -7.55
CA THR A 95 3.13 15.66 -6.83
C THR A 95 2.73 15.24 -5.41
N THR A 96 3.24 15.94 -4.41
CA THR A 96 2.88 15.73 -3.01
C THR A 96 2.19 16.95 -2.45
N ILE A 97 1.21 16.73 -1.60
CA ILE A 97 0.55 17.76 -0.81
C ILE A 97 0.85 17.47 0.65
N ILE A 98 1.48 18.41 1.34
CA ILE A 98 1.82 18.32 2.76
C ILE A 98 1.25 19.56 3.44
N ASN A 99 0.35 19.37 4.43
CA ASN A 99 -0.33 20.47 5.12
C ASN A 99 -0.90 21.52 4.14
N SER A 100 -1.60 21.05 3.10
CA SER A 100 -2.17 21.86 2.01
C SER A 100 -1.14 22.63 1.15
N LYS A 101 0.13 22.32 1.27
CA LYS A 101 1.18 22.86 0.38
C LYS A 101 1.54 21.84 -0.69
N VAL A 102 1.50 22.28 -1.94
CA VAL A 102 1.86 21.44 -3.09
C VAL A 102 3.37 21.49 -3.32
N SER A 103 3.97 20.31 -3.45
CA SER A 103 5.37 20.13 -3.86
C SER A 103 5.41 19.15 -5.02
N LYS A 104 6.22 19.44 -6.03
CA LYS A 104 6.46 18.52 -7.16
C LYS A 104 7.86 17.95 -7.06
N SER A 105 7.97 16.66 -7.31
CA SER A 105 9.29 16.04 -7.46
C SER A 105 9.99 16.54 -8.71
N ASN A 106 11.31 16.41 -8.74
CA ASN A 106 12.06 16.37 -9.98
C ASN A 106 11.72 15.08 -10.75
N ASP A 107 12.30 14.89 -11.95
CA ASP A 107 12.26 13.61 -12.61
C ASP A 107 12.88 12.54 -11.71
N ILE A 108 12.12 11.46 -11.46
CA ILE A 108 12.53 10.38 -10.59
C ILE A 108 13.11 9.28 -11.49
N ASP A 109 14.37 8.99 -11.30
CA ASP A 109 15.07 7.97 -12.09
C ASP A 109 14.44 6.59 -11.88
N GLY A 110 14.18 5.90 -12.98
CA GLY A 110 13.54 4.57 -12.97
C GLY A 110 12.01 4.58 -12.84
N LEU A 111 11.36 5.71 -12.57
CA LEU A 111 9.91 5.80 -12.52
C LEU A 111 9.31 5.96 -13.92
N ASP A 112 8.41 5.04 -14.27
CA ASP A 112 7.64 5.08 -15.52
C ASP A 112 6.20 4.62 -15.28
N TRP A 113 5.31 5.56 -15.08
CA TRP A 113 3.88 5.30 -14.89
C TRP A 113 3.17 4.78 -16.14
N SER A 114 3.80 4.84 -17.32
CA SER A 114 3.18 4.35 -18.56
C SER A 114 3.27 2.84 -18.69
N ASN A 115 4.18 2.18 -17.96
CA ASN A 115 4.37 0.74 -18.02
C ASN A 115 3.65 0.03 -16.85
N PRO A 116 2.50 -0.59 -17.07
CA PRO A 116 1.72 -1.25 -16.03
C PRO A 116 2.33 -2.58 -15.53
N GLU A 117 3.43 -3.03 -16.11
CA GLU A 117 4.17 -4.22 -15.64
C GLU A 117 5.21 -3.84 -14.56
N ASN A 118 5.56 -2.55 -14.45
CA ASN A 118 6.52 -2.09 -13.47
C ASN A 118 5.81 -1.75 -12.16
N PHE A 119 6.03 -2.57 -11.14
CA PHE A 119 5.60 -2.28 -9.78
C PHE A 119 6.72 -1.59 -9.02
N TYR A 120 6.36 -0.58 -8.24
CA TYR A 120 7.26 0.21 -7.42
C TYR A 120 6.82 0.16 -5.97
N LEU A 121 7.76 0.08 -5.04
CA LEU A 121 7.50 0.31 -3.63
C LEU A 121 7.64 1.81 -3.32
N ILE A 122 6.53 2.48 -3.06
CA ILE A 122 6.55 3.83 -2.52
C ILE A 122 6.52 3.73 -0.99
N SER A 123 7.53 4.31 -0.33
CA SER A 123 7.58 4.37 1.13
C SER A 123 7.65 5.82 1.60
N LEU A 124 6.74 6.16 2.51
CA LEU A 124 6.62 7.49 3.09
C LEU A 124 6.91 7.39 4.60
N LEU A 125 7.98 8.05 5.02
CA LEU A 125 8.41 8.11 6.41
C LEU A 125 8.07 9.47 6.98
N PHE A 126 7.33 9.46 8.07
CA PHE A 126 6.92 10.67 8.80
C PHE A 126 7.60 10.70 10.15
N SER A 127 8.41 11.71 10.37
CA SER A 127 9.05 11.96 11.66
C SER A 127 8.47 13.19 12.33
N SER A 128 8.14 13.06 13.58
CA SER A 128 7.70 14.16 14.45
C SER A 128 8.78 15.25 14.63
N THR A 129 10.02 14.93 14.29
CA THR A 129 11.17 15.81 14.53
C THR A 129 11.92 16.23 13.26
N SER A 130 11.89 15.42 12.21
CA SER A 130 12.68 15.64 11.00
C SER A 130 11.85 15.76 9.70
N GLY A 131 10.51 15.71 9.80
CA GLY A 131 9.65 15.92 8.66
C GLY A 131 9.34 14.68 7.85
N VAL A 132 9.28 14.79 6.53
CA VAL A 132 8.78 13.74 5.62
C VAL A 132 9.86 13.31 4.65
N LYS A 133 10.14 12.01 4.59
CA LYS A 133 10.95 11.39 3.53
C LYS A 133 10.11 10.46 2.68
N MET A 134 10.38 10.47 1.38
CA MET A 134 9.70 9.58 0.44
C MET A 134 10.72 8.84 -0.42
N TYR A 135 10.48 7.54 -0.56
CA TYR A 135 11.32 6.63 -1.32
C TYR A 135 10.52 6.05 -2.48
N LEU A 136 11.16 5.93 -3.62
CA LEU A 136 10.77 5.02 -4.68
C LEU A 136 11.75 3.85 -4.63
N ASP A 137 11.24 2.67 -4.33
CA ASP A 137 12.05 1.49 -4.01
C ASP A 137 13.06 1.81 -2.90
N ASN A 138 14.35 1.92 -3.23
CA ASN A 138 15.41 2.26 -2.28
C ASN A 138 16.01 3.66 -2.47
N SER A 139 15.42 4.48 -3.35
CA SER A 139 15.93 5.81 -3.69
C SER A 139 15.07 6.93 -3.12
N ILE A 140 15.66 7.86 -2.39
CA ILE A 140 14.94 9.03 -1.86
C ILE A 140 14.63 9.99 -3.02
N PHE A 141 13.37 10.35 -3.20
CA PHE A 141 12.93 11.33 -4.17
C PHE A 141 12.39 12.63 -3.55
N LEU A 142 12.04 12.59 -2.27
CA LEU A 142 11.63 13.77 -1.51
C LEU A 142 12.14 13.68 -0.06
N ASP A 143 12.69 14.79 0.43
CA ASP A 143 13.10 14.98 1.83
C ASP A 143 12.79 16.42 2.21
N VAL A 144 11.82 16.61 3.10
CA VAL A 144 11.32 17.93 3.49
C VAL A 144 11.12 18.06 5.00
N ASP A 145 11.59 19.14 5.57
CA ASP A 145 11.45 19.50 7.00
C ASP A 145 10.02 20.00 7.30
N SER A 146 9.00 19.31 6.79
CA SER A 146 7.61 19.65 7.03
C SER A 146 7.02 18.72 8.07
N LEU A 147 6.85 19.21 9.29
CA LEU A 147 6.20 18.43 10.32
C LEU A 147 4.71 18.29 10.04
N ILE A 148 4.22 17.07 10.15
CA ILE A 148 2.80 16.74 10.07
C ILE A 148 2.33 16.40 11.48
N ASN A 149 1.32 17.11 11.93
CA ASN A 149 0.66 16.76 13.18
C ASN A 149 -0.56 15.92 12.82
N LEU A 150 -0.47 14.62 13.04
CA LEU A 150 -1.57 13.70 12.81
C LEU A 150 -2.49 13.69 14.05
N SER A 151 -3.76 13.79 13.79
CA SER A 151 -4.83 13.49 14.72
C SER A 151 -5.60 12.29 14.16
N GLU A 152 -6.80 12.01 14.59
CA GLU A 152 -7.66 10.93 14.07
C GLU A 152 -7.88 11.07 12.56
N GLU A 153 -6.96 10.52 11.77
CA GLU A 153 -6.96 10.65 10.33
C GLU A 153 -7.79 9.54 9.68
N LYS A 154 -8.29 9.82 8.48
CA LYS A 154 -8.81 8.82 7.57
C LYS A 154 -7.81 8.63 6.43
N LEU A 155 -7.40 7.41 6.17
CA LEU A 155 -6.65 7.03 4.97
C LEU A 155 -7.63 6.74 3.84
N ILE A 156 -7.51 7.47 2.75
CA ILE A 156 -8.20 7.20 1.49
C ILE A 156 -7.17 6.70 0.49
N ILE A 157 -7.39 5.51 -0.05
CA ILE A 157 -6.53 4.90 -1.06
C ILE A 157 -7.24 5.03 -2.40
N SER A 158 -6.49 5.39 -3.45
CA SER A 158 -6.97 5.54 -4.83
C SER A 158 -7.82 6.79 -5.10
N ALA A 159 -7.85 7.75 -4.18
CA ALA A 159 -8.52 9.02 -4.42
C ALA A 159 -8.01 10.14 -3.51
N MET A 160 -8.37 11.35 -3.83
CA MET A 160 -8.17 12.52 -2.98
C MET A 160 -9.52 13.17 -2.67
N ALA A 161 -9.78 13.49 -1.40
CA ALA A 161 -10.92 14.31 -1.05
C ALA A 161 -10.67 15.75 -1.49
N ASN A 162 -11.71 16.41 -1.98
CA ASN A 162 -11.62 17.86 -2.16
C ASN A 162 -11.56 18.58 -0.80
N ASN A 163 -11.21 19.87 -0.82
CA ASN A 163 -11.07 20.68 0.39
C ASN A 163 -12.37 20.83 1.21
N GLU A 164 -13.50 20.38 0.68
CA GLU A 164 -14.81 20.48 1.32
C GLU A 164 -15.38 19.11 1.74
N ARG A 165 -14.63 18.01 1.53
CA ARG A 165 -15.02 16.60 1.77
C ARG A 165 -16.31 16.12 1.09
N THR A 166 -16.91 16.94 0.30
CA THR A 166 -18.20 16.61 -0.30
C THR A 166 -18.05 15.71 -1.52
N ILE A 167 -16.85 15.69 -2.13
CA ILE A 167 -16.58 14.95 -3.36
C ILE A 167 -15.17 14.39 -3.30
N LEU A 168 -15.00 13.13 -3.69
CA LEU A 168 -13.70 12.56 -4.01
C LEU A 168 -13.39 12.83 -5.48
N GLU A 169 -12.14 13.15 -5.74
CA GLU A 169 -11.62 13.49 -7.06
C GLU A 169 -10.24 12.87 -7.28
N ASN A 170 -9.66 13.06 -8.44
CA ASN A 170 -8.31 12.62 -8.76
C ASN A 170 -8.11 11.11 -8.50
N PHE A 171 -9.05 10.29 -8.93
CA PHE A 171 -8.99 8.84 -8.74
C PHE A 171 -7.76 8.22 -9.39
N TRP A 172 -7.19 7.20 -8.72
CA TRP A 172 -6.07 6.45 -9.25
C TRP A 172 -6.46 5.64 -10.49
N TYR A 173 -5.51 5.54 -11.42
CA TYR A 173 -5.55 4.67 -12.59
C TYR A 173 -4.31 3.81 -12.56
N GLY A 174 -4.45 2.52 -12.30
CA GLY A 174 -3.35 1.59 -12.17
C GLY A 174 -3.60 0.51 -11.14
N TYR A 175 -2.54 -0.21 -10.80
CA TYR A 175 -2.60 -1.33 -9.88
C TYR A 175 -2.09 -0.92 -8.50
N ILE A 176 -2.75 -1.44 -7.47
CA ILE A 176 -2.27 -1.41 -6.09
C ILE A 176 -2.31 -2.85 -5.60
N ASP A 177 -1.17 -3.36 -5.11
CA ASP A 177 -1.02 -4.74 -4.66
C ASP A 177 -1.14 -4.81 -3.13
N GLU A 178 -0.28 -4.11 -2.42
CA GLU A 178 -0.25 -4.18 -0.95
C GLU A 178 -0.03 -2.79 -0.36
N VAL A 179 -0.76 -2.49 0.72
CA VAL A 179 -0.60 -1.27 1.51
C VAL A 179 -0.20 -1.65 2.93
N ARG A 180 0.84 -1.01 3.48
CA ARG A 180 1.37 -1.26 4.83
C ARG A 180 1.44 0.02 5.63
N LEU A 181 1.02 -0.05 6.89
CA LEU A 181 1.16 1.04 7.84
C LEU A 181 1.95 0.56 9.07
N TRP A 182 3.05 1.24 9.36
CA TRP A 182 3.94 0.95 10.46
C TRP A 182 3.93 2.09 11.47
N ASN A 183 3.80 1.78 12.74
CA ASN A 183 3.89 2.75 13.83
C ASN A 183 5.38 3.00 14.23
N THR A 184 6.23 3.16 13.26
CA THR A 184 7.67 3.43 13.41
C THR A 184 8.26 3.94 12.10
N LEU A 185 9.42 4.58 12.17
CA LEU A 185 10.24 4.85 11.00
C LEU A 185 11.01 3.58 10.63
N LEU A 186 10.76 3.05 9.44
CA LEU A 186 11.56 1.94 8.94
C LEU A 186 12.98 2.41 8.59
N ALA A 187 13.96 1.57 8.90
CA ALA A 187 15.34 1.81 8.48
C ALA A 187 15.49 1.68 6.96
N ASP A 188 16.40 2.45 6.36
CA ASP A 188 16.69 2.42 4.93
C ASP A 188 17.02 1.00 4.43
N SER A 189 17.74 0.22 5.24
CA SER A 189 18.05 -1.19 4.94
C SER A 189 16.80 -2.07 4.85
N THR A 190 15.80 -1.81 5.69
CA THR A 190 14.52 -2.52 5.66
C THR A 190 13.71 -2.15 4.43
N ILE A 191 13.65 -0.86 4.07
CA ILE A 191 12.98 -0.39 2.86
C ILE A 191 13.63 -1.02 1.63
N LYS A 192 14.97 -0.98 1.55
CA LYS A 192 15.72 -1.62 0.47
C LYS A 192 15.41 -3.12 0.38
N PHE A 193 15.47 -3.84 1.51
CA PHE A 193 15.16 -5.27 1.52
C PHE A 193 13.74 -5.55 1.02
N GLN A 194 12.76 -4.77 1.46
CA GLN A 194 11.37 -4.92 1.04
C GLN A 194 11.17 -4.60 -0.45
N SER A 195 11.88 -3.60 -1.00
CA SER A 195 11.82 -3.28 -2.43
C SER A 195 12.38 -4.39 -3.32
N GLU A 196 13.35 -5.14 -2.81
CA GLU A 196 13.94 -6.29 -3.50
C GLU A 196 13.16 -7.61 -3.26
N HIS A 197 12.27 -7.63 -2.26
CA HIS A 197 11.52 -8.81 -1.84
C HIS A 197 10.06 -8.43 -1.49
N PRO A 198 9.20 -8.22 -2.47
CA PRO A 198 7.88 -7.59 -2.30
C PRO A 198 7.02 -8.17 -1.17
N TYR A 199 7.01 -9.47 -0.99
CA TYR A 199 6.14 -10.14 0.00
C TYR A 199 6.82 -10.44 1.33
N LYS A 200 8.04 -9.93 1.53
CA LYS A 200 8.77 -10.09 2.79
C LYS A 200 8.74 -8.80 3.59
N LEU A 201 8.38 -8.90 4.85
CA LEU A 201 8.32 -7.76 5.75
C LEU A 201 9.66 -7.42 6.42
N GLY A 202 10.64 -8.34 6.38
CA GLY A 202 11.98 -8.12 6.94
C GLY A 202 12.93 -9.29 6.67
N GLU A 203 14.26 -9.04 6.83
CA GLU A 203 15.30 -10.05 6.61
C GLU A 203 15.26 -11.19 7.64
N ASN A 204 14.83 -10.89 8.86
CA ASN A 204 14.90 -11.80 10.01
C ASN A 204 13.53 -12.42 10.33
N TYR A 205 12.90 -13.02 9.36
CA TYR A 205 11.72 -13.84 9.60
C TYR A 205 12.14 -15.08 10.38
N ARG A 206 11.89 -15.08 11.69
CA ARG A 206 12.13 -16.25 12.55
C ARG A 206 10.83 -16.80 13.06
N TYR A 207 10.55 -18.05 12.72
CA TYR A 207 9.55 -18.83 13.42
C TYR A 207 10.10 -19.26 14.77
N THR A 208 9.31 -19.12 15.84
CA THR A 208 9.60 -19.78 17.09
C THR A 208 9.18 -21.25 17.03
N ILE A 209 9.73 -22.07 17.94
CA ILE A 209 9.41 -23.50 18.05
C ILE A 209 7.91 -23.80 18.18
N ASN A 210 7.10 -22.80 18.55
CA ASN A 210 5.64 -22.89 18.72
C ASN A 210 4.85 -22.24 17.56
N GLY A 211 5.48 -21.96 16.43
CA GLY A 211 4.82 -21.35 15.27
C GLY A 211 4.48 -19.86 15.45
N LYS A 212 4.90 -19.24 16.55
CA LYS A 212 4.71 -17.81 16.78
C LYS A 212 5.93 -17.07 16.25
N GLU A 213 5.70 -16.22 15.27
CA GLU A 213 6.76 -15.33 14.77
C GLU A 213 7.14 -14.32 15.87
N ILE A 214 8.43 -14.23 16.16
CA ILE A 214 8.99 -13.15 16.95
C ILE A 214 9.81 -12.30 15.99
N ASN A 215 9.17 -11.26 15.48
CA ASN A 215 9.88 -10.21 14.78
C ASN A 215 9.48 -8.88 15.45
N THR A 216 10.44 -8.18 15.99
CA THR A 216 10.22 -6.88 16.64
C THR A 216 9.63 -5.83 15.68
N TYR A 217 9.76 -6.05 14.38
CA TYR A 217 9.13 -5.19 13.38
C TYR A 217 7.63 -5.46 13.21
N LEU A 218 7.14 -6.67 13.44
CA LEU A 218 5.72 -6.98 13.31
C LEU A 218 4.88 -6.29 14.38
N ASP A 219 5.44 -6.06 15.57
CA ASP A 219 4.75 -5.32 16.64
C ASP A 219 4.49 -3.86 16.25
N SER A 220 5.21 -3.33 15.27
CA SER A 220 5.02 -1.98 14.75
C SER A 220 4.21 -1.93 13.45
N LEU A 221 3.89 -3.08 12.85
CA LEU A 221 2.98 -3.17 11.69
C LEU A 221 1.54 -3.11 12.20
N ILE A 222 0.91 -1.97 12.03
CA ILE A 222 -0.43 -1.69 12.56
C ILE A 222 -1.53 -1.72 11.50
N GLY A 223 -1.19 -1.96 10.26
CA GLY A 223 -2.12 -2.21 9.16
C GLY A 223 -1.40 -2.84 7.98
N ILE A 224 -2.00 -3.87 7.41
CA ILE A 224 -1.58 -4.48 6.14
C ILE A 224 -2.79 -4.92 5.33
N TRP A 225 -3.02 -4.27 4.22
CA TRP A 225 -4.11 -4.57 3.32
C TRP A 225 -3.54 -5.18 2.05
N ARG A 226 -3.67 -6.51 1.97
CA ARG A 226 -3.30 -7.27 0.77
C ARG A 226 -4.47 -7.26 -0.19
N LEU A 227 -4.30 -6.59 -1.30
CA LEU A 227 -5.35 -6.39 -2.28
C LEU A 227 -5.47 -7.56 -3.27
N ASN A 228 -5.40 -8.79 -2.75
CA ASN A 228 -5.33 -10.05 -3.49
C ASN A 228 -6.55 -10.94 -3.22
N PHE A 229 -7.74 -10.50 -3.66
CA PHE A 229 -8.99 -11.21 -3.44
C PHE A 229 -9.29 -12.27 -4.51
N GLU A 230 -10.14 -13.25 -4.16
CA GLU A 230 -10.76 -14.16 -5.11
C GLU A 230 -12.09 -13.61 -5.67
N GLU A 231 -12.76 -12.73 -4.95
CA GLU A 231 -14.06 -12.13 -5.28
C GLU A 231 -14.07 -10.63 -4.90
N PRO A 232 -14.86 -9.79 -5.58
CA PRO A 232 -14.97 -8.38 -5.24
C PRO A 232 -15.77 -8.21 -3.94
N TYR A 233 -15.09 -7.96 -2.84
CA TYR A 233 -15.70 -7.66 -1.55
C TYR A 233 -15.88 -6.13 -1.37
N SER A 234 -16.80 -5.77 -0.46
CA SER A 234 -16.93 -4.38 -0.01
C SER A 234 -16.00 -4.03 1.15
N ILE A 235 -15.33 -5.03 1.72
CA ILE A 235 -14.41 -4.89 2.86
C ILE A 235 -13.08 -5.51 2.46
N ILE A 236 -12.01 -4.85 2.85
CA ILE A 236 -10.63 -5.32 2.75
C ILE A 236 -10.16 -5.62 4.16
N GLU A 237 -9.86 -6.87 4.44
CA GLU A 237 -9.38 -7.30 5.74
C GLU A 237 -7.96 -6.72 6.01
N ASP A 238 -7.75 -6.32 7.26
CA ASP A 238 -6.44 -5.96 7.79
C ASP A 238 -5.74 -7.20 8.35
N ASP A 239 -4.77 -7.71 7.63
CA ASP A 239 -3.99 -8.90 8.02
C ASP A 239 -2.95 -8.59 9.14
N SER A 240 -2.89 -7.38 9.68
CA SER A 240 -1.97 -7.03 10.77
C SER A 240 -2.40 -7.59 12.12
N GLY A 241 -3.69 -7.88 12.27
CA GLY A 241 -4.32 -8.32 13.52
C GLY A 241 -4.81 -7.18 14.42
N TYR A 242 -4.86 -5.96 13.90
CA TYR A 242 -5.42 -4.80 14.60
C TYR A 242 -6.87 -4.49 14.21
N ASP A 243 -7.47 -5.29 13.30
CA ASP A 243 -8.86 -5.16 12.85
C ASP A 243 -9.18 -3.77 12.23
N ASN A 244 -8.23 -3.20 11.52
CA ASN A 244 -8.37 -1.91 10.84
C ASN A 244 -8.84 -2.10 9.40
N ASP A 245 -9.95 -2.78 9.21
CA ASP A 245 -10.47 -3.11 7.90
C ASP A 245 -10.77 -1.86 7.05
N GLY A 246 -10.52 -1.98 5.75
CA GLY A 246 -10.86 -0.97 4.76
C GLY A 246 -12.22 -1.24 4.12
N THR A 247 -12.96 -0.19 3.81
CA THR A 247 -14.22 -0.28 3.05
C THR A 247 -14.01 0.20 1.63
N ILE A 248 -14.41 -0.61 0.65
CA ILE A 248 -14.38 -0.25 -0.77
C ILE A 248 -15.67 0.51 -1.13
N TYR A 249 -15.50 1.63 -1.79
CA TYR A 249 -16.57 2.43 -2.37
C TYR A 249 -16.37 2.56 -3.86
N THR A 250 -17.49 2.64 -4.59
CA THR A 250 -17.46 2.76 -6.04
C THR A 250 -18.57 3.68 -6.51
N LEU A 251 -18.26 4.64 -7.35
CA LEU A 251 -19.25 5.49 -8.01
C LEU A 251 -20.07 4.68 -9.01
N THR A 252 -21.31 5.13 -9.25
CA THR A 252 -22.19 4.48 -10.24
C THR A 252 -21.56 4.47 -11.62
N GLY A 253 -21.48 3.28 -12.23
CA GLY A 253 -20.90 3.10 -13.55
C GLY A 253 -19.42 2.72 -13.55
N TYR A 254 -18.77 2.67 -12.39
CA TYR A 254 -17.40 2.19 -12.23
C TYR A 254 -17.38 0.82 -11.57
N SER A 255 -16.25 0.14 -11.66
CA SER A 255 -16.01 -1.15 -11.03
C SER A 255 -14.54 -1.30 -10.67
N ILE A 256 -14.26 -2.10 -9.65
CA ILE A 256 -12.92 -2.55 -9.35
C ILE A 256 -12.67 -3.87 -10.08
N GLU A 257 -11.47 -4.07 -10.55
CA GLU A 257 -11.09 -5.31 -11.24
C GLU A 257 -9.96 -6.01 -10.49
N LEU A 258 -10.13 -7.32 -10.32
CA LEU A 258 -9.06 -8.18 -9.84
C LEU A 258 -8.06 -8.42 -10.96
N SER A 259 -6.78 -8.31 -10.63
CA SER A 259 -5.69 -8.53 -11.58
C SER A 259 -4.79 -9.67 -11.13
N LYS A 260 -4.27 -10.43 -12.11
CA LYS A 260 -3.20 -11.40 -11.86
C LYS A 260 -1.82 -10.76 -11.84
N LYS A 261 -1.74 -9.47 -12.14
CA LYS A 261 -0.51 -8.69 -12.02
C LYS A 261 -0.29 -8.33 -10.56
N GLY A 262 0.97 -8.26 -10.15
CA GLY A 262 1.37 -7.89 -8.80
C GLY A 262 2.89 -7.67 -8.75
N ALA A 263 3.38 -7.14 -7.65
CA ALA A 263 4.80 -6.99 -7.41
C ALA A 263 5.48 -8.38 -7.35
N GLN A 264 6.64 -8.56 -7.99
CA GLN A 264 7.35 -9.84 -8.10
C GLN A 264 8.78 -9.73 -7.56
#